data_c7fcec18d22082c65cb6e7615bb3a12b
#
_entry.id   c7fcec18d22082c65cb6e7615bb3a12b
#
_cell.length_a   1.000
_cell.length_b   1.000
_cell.length_c   1.000
_cell.angle_alpha   90.00
_cell.angle_beta   90.00
_cell.angle_gamma   90.00
#
_symmetry.space_group_name_H-M   'P 1'
#
loop_
_entity.id
_entity.type
_entity.pdbx_description
1 polymer ?
#
loop_
_entity_poly.entity_id
_entity_poly.type
_entity_poly.pdbx_seq_one_letter_code
_entity_poly.pdbx_strand_id
1 'polypeptide(L)'
;MLYLCLMFFKDVIGQNHIKNHLKSATEIGRIPHAQLFVGKEGFGTLPMAIAYAQYLLCSTSTDEENCKIKCEKLVHPDLHFAFPVTSNDKVKKHPISDLFLEDWRAFIKEQSYGSLYNWLQFIGVENKQGLIGVDEAENIV
;
A
#
# COMPACT_ATOMS: atom_id res chain seq x y z
N MET A 1 18.77 11.32 10.57
CA MET A 1 18.12 11.35 9.25
C MET A 1 16.69 10.84 9.44
N LEU A 2 15.74 11.76 9.51
CA LEU A 2 14.33 11.42 9.72
C LEU A 2 13.77 10.84 8.41
N TYR A 3 13.62 9.54 8.33
CA TYR A 3 12.76 8.93 7.32
C TYR A 3 11.31 9.11 7.78
N LEU A 4 10.74 10.26 7.51
CA LEU A 4 9.31 10.47 7.59
C LEU A 4 8.70 9.80 6.35
N CYS A 5 8.40 8.53 6.42
CA CYS A 5 7.60 7.87 5.41
C CYS A 5 6.13 8.08 5.72
N LEU A 6 5.69 9.32 5.55
CA LEU A 6 4.29 9.71 5.56
C LEU A 6 3.75 9.48 4.16
N MET A 7 2.88 8.50 3.98
CA MET A 7 2.26 8.22 2.68
C MET A 7 0.94 8.97 2.51
N PHE A 8 0.94 10.26 2.84
CA PHE A 8 -0.19 11.15 2.54
C PHE A 8 0.00 11.82 1.18
N PHE A 9 -1.05 12.43 0.64
CA PHE A 9 -0.95 13.16 -0.63
C PHE A 9 0.15 14.22 -0.68
N LYS A 10 0.48 14.83 0.46
CA LYS A 10 1.58 15.80 0.56
C LYS A 10 2.96 15.18 0.31
N ASP A 11 3.11 13.89 0.61
CA ASP A 11 4.38 13.18 0.55
C ASP A 11 4.59 12.51 -0.82
N VAL A 12 3.52 12.33 -1.60
CA VAL A 12 3.62 11.84 -2.99
C VAL A 12 4.19 12.93 -3.89
N ILE A 13 5.28 12.62 -4.58
CA ILE A 13 5.98 13.57 -5.44
C ILE A 13 5.16 13.87 -6.70
N GLY A 14 4.91 15.15 -6.97
CA GLY A 14 4.21 15.59 -8.17
C GLY A 14 2.73 15.15 -8.26
N GLN A 15 2.26 14.90 -9.48
CA GLN A 15 0.91 14.38 -9.79
C GLN A 15 -0.25 15.22 -9.20
N ASN A 16 -0.10 16.53 -9.09
CA ASN A 16 -1.06 17.40 -8.41
C ASN A 16 -2.46 17.35 -9.03
N HIS A 17 -2.57 17.20 -10.35
CA HIS A 17 -3.87 17.09 -11.02
C HIS A 17 -4.62 15.80 -10.61
N ILE A 18 -3.92 14.68 -10.45
CA ILE A 18 -4.50 13.41 -9.98
C ILE A 18 -4.92 13.54 -8.52
N LYS A 19 -4.07 14.08 -7.66
CA LYS A 19 -4.39 14.34 -6.25
C LYS A 19 -5.66 15.19 -6.10
N ASN A 20 -5.76 16.28 -6.85
CA ASN A 20 -6.91 17.17 -6.82
C ASN A 20 -8.17 16.47 -7.34
N HIS A 21 -8.05 15.69 -8.41
CA HIS A 21 -9.17 14.89 -8.94
C HIS A 21 -9.69 13.89 -7.89
N LEU A 22 -8.82 13.13 -7.25
CA LEU A 22 -9.17 12.14 -6.24
C LEU A 22 -9.83 12.79 -5.01
N LYS A 23 -9.32 13.91 -4.54
CA LYS A 23 -9.91 14.69 -3.45
C LYS A 23 -11.31 15.18 -3.81
N SER A 24 -11.45 15.83 -4.96
CA SER A 24 -12.75 16.34 -5.41
C SER A 24 -13.77 15.22 -5.60
N ALA A 25 -13.37 14.08 -6.16
CA ALA A 25 -14.26 12.91 -6.29
C ALA A 25 -14.77 12.43 -4.93
N THR A 26 -13.89 12.41 -3.93
CA THR A 26 -14.25 12.02 -2.56
C THR A 26 -15.20 13.04 -1.91
N GLU A 27 -14.91 14.33 -2.03
CA GLU A 27 -15.72 15.43 -1.45
C GLU A 27 -17.14 15.45 -1.99
N ILE A 28 -17.33 15.12 -3.26
CA ILE A 28 -18.67 15.03 -3.89
C ILE A 28 -19.33 13.64 -3.77
N GLY A 29 -18.70 12.71 -3.01
CA GLY A 29 -19.22 11.37 -2.79
C GLY A 29 -19.20 10.44 -4.01
N ARG A 30 -18.40 10.74 -5.03
CA ARG A 30 -18.25 9.91 -6.23
C ARG A 30 -17.04 8.99 -6.13
N ILE A 31 -17.14 8.00 -5.24
CA ILE A 31 -16.09 7.02 -5.02
C ILE A 31 -16.48 5.72 -5.72
N PRO A 32 -15.75 5.29 -6.77
CA PRO A 32 -15.99 4.00 -7.42
C PRO A 32 -15.71 2.83 -6.47
N HIS A 33 -16.43 1.71 -6.65
CA HIS A 33 -16.20 0.48 -5.88
C HIS A 33 -14.81 -0.14 -6.10
N ALA A 34 -14.23 0.07 -7.28
CA ALA A 34 -12.89 -0.38 -7.63
C ALA A 34 -12.18 0.71 -8.43
N GLN A 35 -10.90 0.90 -8.16
CA GLN A 35 -10.06 1.87 -8.85
C GLN A 35 -8.73 1.22 -9.23
N LEU A 36 -8.29 1.45 -10.46
CA LEU A 36 -7.03 0.95 -10.99
C LEU A 36 -6.03 2.10 -11.15
N PHE A 37 -4.91 2.03 -10.45
CA PHE A 37 -3.78 2.95 -10.62
C PHE A 37 -2.77 2.32 -11.57
N VAL A 38 -2.57 2.95 -12.72
CA VAL A 38 -1.66 2.46 -13.78
C VAL A 38 -0.53 3.45 -13.98
N GLY A 39 0.70 2.94 -14.05
CA GLY A 39 1.90 3.74 -14.29
C GLY A 39 3.12 2.85 -14.43
N LYS A 40 4.24 3.46 -14.85
CA LYS A 40 5.53 2.77 -14.85
C LYS A 40 6.03 2.59 -13.42
N GLU A 41 6.82 1.55 -13.19
CA GLU A 41 7.50 1.33 -11.92
C GLU A 41 8.32 2.57 -11.51
N GLY A 42 8.31 2.90 -10.24
CA GLY A 42 9.01 4.06 -9.69
C GLY A 42 8.29 5.42 -9.90
N PHE A 43 7.17 5.47 -10.61
CA PHE A 43 6.44 6.72 -10.89
C PHE A 43 5.35 7.05 -9.85
N GLY A 44 5.27 6.30 -8.77
CA GLY A 44 4.44 6.63 -7.62
C GLY A 44 3.00 6.11 -7.66
N THR A 45 2.70 5.07 -8.44
CA THR A 45 1.38 4.42 -8.46
C THR A 45 1.00 3.87 -7.08
N LEU A 46 1.90 3.11 -6.45
CA LEU A 46 1.68 2.54 -5.12
C LEU A 46 1.59 3.62 -4.03
N PRO A 47 2.53 4.59 -3.92
CA PRO A 47 2.40 5.72 -3.00
C PRO A 47 1.08 6.48 -3.16
N MET A 48 0.64 6.72 -4.40
CA MET A 48 -0.61 7.42 -4.68
C MET A 48 -1.83 6.61 -4.20
N ALA A 49 -1.85 5.31 -4.46
CA ALA A 49 -2.95 4.43 -4.03
C ALA A 49 -3.05 4.38 -2.50
N ILE A 50 -1.91 4.25 -1.79
CA ILE A 50 -1.87 4.26 -0.32
C ILE A 50 -2.33 5.62 0.23
N ALA A 51 -1.81 6.72 -0.32
CA ALA A 51 -2.20 8.07 0.10
C ALA A 51 -3.71 8.32 -0.10
N TYR A 52 -4.27 7.81 -1.18
CA TYR A 52 -5.70 7.93 -1.45
C TYR A 52 -6.54 7.09 -0.48
N ALA A 53 -6.14 5.85 -0.23
CA ALA A 53 -6.82 4.98 0.75
C ALA A 53 -6.84 5.63 2.15
N GLN A 54 -5.72 6.19 2.59
CA GLN A 54 -5.63 6.93 3.85
C GLN A 54 -6.53 8.16 3.86
N TYR A 55 -6.56 8.90 2.76
CA TYR A 55 -7.43 10.07 2.63
C TYR A 55 -8.92 9.67 2.75
N LEU A 56 -9.34 8.60 2.08
CA LEU A 56 -10.70 8.08 2.17
C LEU A 56 -11.09 7.68 3.60
N LEU A 57 -10.23 6.91 4.27
CA LEU A 57 -10.47 6.44 5.64
C LEU A 57 -10.55 7.58 6.64
N CYS A 58 -9.63 8.55 6.55
CA CYS A 58 -9.54 9.61 7.54
C CYS A 58 -10.52 10.77 7.27
N SER A 59 -10.96 11.00 6.03
CA SER A 59 -11.95 12.03 5.72
C SER A 59 -13.34 11.74 6.32
N THR A 60 -13.64 10.48 6.62
CA THR A 60 -14.91 10.04 7.23
C THR A 60 -14.78 9.69 8.71
N SER A 61 -13.58 9.75 9.27
CA SER A 61 -13.31 9.39 10.67
C SER A 61 -13.78 10.49 11.63
N THR A 62 -14.41 10.08 12.73
CA THR A 62 -14.75 10.98 13.85
C THR A 62 -13.52 11.40 14.66
N ASP A 63 -12.45 10.61 14.62
CA ASP A 63 -11.14 10.88 15.23
C ASP A 63 -10.06 10.89 14.14
N GLU A 64 -9.97 12.00 13.43
CA GLU A 64 -9.07 12.16 12.29
C GLU A 64 -7.60 12.01 12.67
N GLU A 65 -7.19 12.49 13.85
CA GLU A 65 -5.81 12.42 14.30
C GLU A 65 -5.38 10.98 14.59
N ASN A 66 -6.17 10.23 15.32
CA ASN A 66 -5.89 8.81 15.59
C ASN A 66 -5.94 7.97 14.31
N CYS A 67 -6.87 8.28 13.39
CA CYS A 67 -6.90 7.67 12.06
C CYS A 67 -5.58 7.89 11.32
N LYS A 68 -5.08 9.12 11.26
CA LYS A 68 -3.80 9.46 10.62
C LYS A 68 -2.63 8.71 11.24
N ILE A 69 -2.55 8.60 12.57
CA ILE A 69 -1.50 7.86 13.27
C ILE A 69 -1.51 6.38 12.89
N LYS A 70 -2.70 5.76 12.82
CA LYS A 70 -2.82 4.35 12.40
C LYS A 70 -2.46 4.16 10.93
N CYS A 71 -2.90 5.09 10.07
CA CYS A 71 -2.57 5.07 8.66
C CYS A 71 -1.07 5.26 8.40
N GLU A 72 -0.40 6.16 9.13
CA GLU A 72 1.06 6.32 9.08
C GLU A 72 1.82 5.03 9.35
N LYS A 73 1.31 4.26 10.29
CA LYS A 73 1.91 2.96 10.67
C LYS A 73 1.47 1.82 9.75
N LEU A 74 0.55 2.09 8.81
CA LEU A 74 -0.10 1.08 7.96
C LEU A 74 -0.78 -0.03 8.78
N VAL A 75 -1.43 0.36 9.90
CA VAL A 75 -2.12 -0.56 10.82
C VAL A 75 -3.59 -0.17 11.06
N HIS A 76 -4.16 0.66 10.18
CA HIS A 76 -5.58 0.98 10.27
C HIS A 76 -6.41 -0.29 10.04
N PRO A 77 -7.46 -0.57 10.86
CA PRO A 77 -8.21 -1.82 10.77
C PRO A 77 -8.92 -2.04 9.43
N ASP A 78 -9.29 -0.95 8.73
CA ASP A 78 -9.95 -1.02 7.42
C ASP A 78 -8.96 -0.84 6.24
N LEU A 79 -7.65 -0.87 6.49
CA LEU A 79 -6.61 -0.82 5.47
C LEU A 79 -5.92 -2.17 5.34
N HIS A 80 -6.32 -2.92 4.33
CA HIS A 80 -5.78 -4.24 4.04
C HIS A 80 -4.90 -4.21 2.80
N PHE A 81 -3.88 -5.07 2.80
CA PHE A 81 -2.94 -5.20 1.70
C PHE A 81 -2.92 -6.64 1.18
N ALA A 82 -3.07 -6.78 -0.12
CA ALA A 82 -2.76 -8.01 -0.83
C ALA A 82 -1.69 -7.71 -1.89
N PHE A 83 -0.58 -8.41 -1.83
CA PHE A 83 0.58 -8.17 -2.68
C PHE A 83 1.25 -9.47 -3.09
N PRO A 84 2.02 -9.46 -4.20
CA PRO A 84 2.70 -10.66 -4.65
C PRO A 84 3.70 -11.18 -3.62
N VAL A 85 3.55 -12.45 -3.25
CA VAL A 85 4.44 -13.16 -2.32
C VAL A 85 4.92 -14.48 -2.91
N THR A 86 5.96 -15.04 -2.34
CA THR A 86 6.46 -16.38 -2.64
C THR A 86 7.13 -16.98 -1.43
N SER A 87 7.35 -18.29 -1.42
CA SER A 87 8.05 -18.96 -0.32
C SER A 87 9.49 -18.45 -0.20
N ASN A 88 9.89 -18.18 1.02
CA ASN A 88 11.26 -17.81 1.41
C ASN A 88 11.75 -18.67 2.58
N ASP A 89 12.83 -18.26 3.24
CA ASP A 89 13.38 -19.01 4.37
C ASP A 89 12.48 -19.04 5.60
N LYS A 90 11.66 -17.99 5.79
CA LYS A 90 10.72 -17.89 6.91
C LYS A 90 9.38 -18.58 6.60
N VAL A 91 8.87 -18.44 5.37
CA VAL A 91 7.58 -18.96 4.94
C VAL A 91 7.78 -20.00 3.83
N LYS A 92 7.67 -21.28 4.18
CA LYS A 92 8.00 -22.41 3.26
C LYS A 92 6.84 -22.85 2.39
N LYS A 93 5.59 -22.74 2.88
CA LYS A 93 4.38 -23.23 2.20
C LYS A 93 3.25 -22.22 2.37
N HIS A 94 2.34 -22.21 1.40
CA HIS A 94 1.13 -21.37 1.41
C HIS A 94 1.42 -19.90 1.76
N PRO A 95 2.31 -19.21 1.00
CA PRO A 95 2.62 -17.82 1.26
C PRO A 95 1.42 -16.93 0.96
N ILE A 96 0.98 -16.17 1.95
CA ILE A 96 -0.06 -15.14 1.85
C ILE A 96 0.49 -13.81 2.38
N SER A 97 -0.12 -12.69 1.97
CA SER A 97 0.32 -11.35 2.33
C SER A 97 0.40 -11.14 3.84
N ASP A 98 -0.52 -11.70 4.61
CA ASP A 98 -0.58 -11.55 6.06
C ASP A 98 0.69 -12.04 6.77
N LEU A 99 1.34 -13.07 6.25
CA LEU A 99 2.60 -13.60 6.80
C LEU A 99 3.81 -12.68 6.55
N PHE A 100 3.66 -11.68 5.69
CA PHE A 100 4.71 -10.72 5.33
C PHE A 100 4.35 -9.27 5.67
N LEU A 101 3.28 -9.01 6.43
CA LEU A 101 2.80 -7.65 6.70
C LEU A 101 3.83 -6.78 7.42
N GLU A 102 4.63 -7.33 8.32
CA GLU A 102 5.69 -6.57 9.00
C GLU A 102 6.79 -6.18 8.01
N ASP A 103 7.24 -7.12 7.20
CA ASP A 103 8.24 -6.87 6.14
C ASP A 103 7.69 -5.88 5.10
N TRP A 104 6.39 -5.98 4.74
CA TRP A 104 5.73 -5.05 3.84
C TRP A 104 5.69 -3.62 4.38
N ARG A 105 5.30 -3.45 5.64
CA ARG A 105 5.31 -2.14 6.31
C ARG A 105 6.70 -1.54 6.36
N ALA A 106 7.72 -2.34 6.64
CA ALA A 106 9.12 -1.91 6.63
C ALA A 106 9.57 -1.51 5.22
N PHE A 107 9.26 -2.34 4.21
CA PHE A 107 9.56 -2.05 2.82
C PHE A 107 8.93 -0.74 2.32
N ILE A 108 7.64 -0.54 2.56
CA ILE A 108 6.94 0.70 2.18
C ILE A 108 7.57 1.92 2.85
N LYS A 109 7.97 1.83 4.10
CA LYS A 109 8.65 2.92 4.81
C LYS A 109 10.02 3.24 4.25
N GLU A 110 10.77 2.23 3.83
CA GLU A 110 12.12 2.39 3.33
C GLU A 110 12.15 2.71 1.83
N GLN A 111 11.30 2.06 1.05
CA GLN A 111 11.30 2.09 -0.41
C GLN A 111 9.88 2.27 -0.99
N SER A 112 9.19 3.34 -0.63
CA SER A 112 7.82 3.59 -1.05
C SER A 112 7.61 3.64 -2.57
N TYR A 113 8.64 3.98 -3.33
CA TYR A 113 8.66 3.96 -4.80
C TYR A 113 9.32 2.69 -5.37
N GLY A 114 9.56 1.69 -4.53
CA GLY A 114 10.17 0.44 -4.95
C GLY A 114 9.29 -0.36 -5.91
N SER A 115 9.95 -1.15 -6.75
CA SER A 115 9.31 -2.07 -7.69
C SER A 115 8.98 -3.41 -7.02
N LEU A 116 8.23 -4.26 -7.74
CA LEU A 116 8.02 -5.66 -7.32
C LEU A 116 9.36 -6.40 -7.14
N TYR A 117 10.35 -6.12 -7.99
CA TYR A 117 11.69 -6.70 -7.86
C TYR A 117 12.36 -6.28 -6.54
N ASN A 118 12.29 -4.99 -6.18
CA ASN A 118 12.83 -4.50 -4.91
C ASN A 118 12.13 -5.16 -3.70
N TRP A 119 10.82 -5.35 -3.79
CA TRP A 119 10.05 -6.05 -2.76
C TRP A 119 10.51 -7.50 -2.58
N LEU A 120 10.64 -8.26 -3.67
CA LEU A 120 11.08 -9.65 -3.60
C LEU A 120 12.51 -9.78 -3.06
N GLN A 121 13.41 -8.87 -3.45
CA GLN A 121 14.74 -8.80 -2.84
C GLN A 121 14.69 -8.49 -1.35
N PHE A 122 13.81 -7.57 -0.93
CA PHE A 122 13.64 -7.18 0.46
C PHE A 122 13.26 -8.37 1.36
N ILE A 123 12.41 -9.27 0.88
CA ILE A 123 12.04 -10.49 1.59
C ILE A 123 13.01 -11.67 1.37
N GLY A 124 14.17 -11.41 0.77
CA GLY A 124 15.23 -12.42 0.58
C GLY A 124 14.98 -13.40 -0.57
N VAL A 125 14.28 -12.96 -1.62
CA VAL A 125 13.97 -13.80 -2.79
C VAL A 125 14.54 -13.15 -4.04
N GLU A 126 15.57 -13.78 -4.64
CA GLU A 126 16.24 -13.21 -5.82
C GLU A 126 15.74 -13.76 -7.15
N ASN A 127 15.34 -15.03 -7.21
CA ASN A 127 15.10 -15.74 -8.47
C ASN A 127 13.73 -16.44 -8.55
N LYS A 128 12.75 -15.97 -7.79
CA LYS A 128 11.38 -16.51 -7.84
C LYS A 128 10.40 -15.42 -8.24
N GLN A 129 9.34 -15.82 -8.90
CA GLN A 129 8.24 -14.93 -9.21
C GLN A 129 7.30 -14.82 -8.01
N GLY A 130 6.95 -13.59 -7.62
CA GLY A 130 5.90 -13.33 -6.64
C GLY A 130 4.53 -13.43 -7.30
N LEU A 131 3.58 -14.02 -6.59
CA LEU A 131 2.20 -14.20 -7.05
C LEU A 131 1.21 -13.81 -5.96
N ILE A 132 0.05 -13.30 -6.37
CA ILE A 132 -1.17 -13.28 -5.56
C ILE A 132 -1.89 -14.58 -5.91
N GLY A 133 -1.74 -15.59 -5.07
CA GLY A 133 -2.20 -16.97 -5.34
C GLY A 133 -3.63 -17.23 -4.88
N VAL A 134 -4.05 -18.50 -5.03
CA VAL A 134 -5.37 -18.98 -4.59
C VAL A 134 -5.51 -18.85 -3.07
N ASP A 135 -4.47 -19.21 -2.32
CA ASP A 135 -4.45 -19.10 -0.86
C ASP A 135 -4.72 -17.65 -0.38
N GLU A 136 -4.19 -16.64 -1.11
CA GLU A 136 -4.47 -15.23 -0.85
C GLU A 136 -5.93 -14.88 -1.13
N ALA A 137 -6.48 -15.36 -2.24
CA ALA A 137 -7.86 -15.10 -2.60
C ALA A 137 -8.84 -15.70 -1.57
N GLU A 138 -8.55 -16.89 -1.05
CA GLU A 138 -9.32 -17.53 0.03
C GLU A 138 -9.21 -16.79 1.36
N ASN A 139 -8.06 -16.14 1.63
CA ASN A 139 -7.82 -15.39 2.85
C ASN A 139 -8.55 -14.02 2.86
N ILE A 140 -8.84 -13.43 1.70
CA ILE A 140 -9.53 -12.14 1.57
C ILE A 140 -11.05 -12.27 1.74
N VAL A 141 -11.64 -13.44 1.50
CA VAL A 141 -13.09 -13.72 1.62
C VAL A 141 -13.45 -14.10 3.04
#